data_1535b863ce86f5b449e96214dbf16833
#
_entry.id   1535b863ce86f5b449e96214dbf16833
#
_cell.length_a   1.000
_cell.length_b   1.000
_cell.length_c   1.000
_cell.angle_alpha   90.00
_cell.angle_beta   90.00
_cell.angle_gamma   90.00
#
_symmetry.space_group_name_H-M   'P 1'
#
loop_
_entity.id
_entity.type
_entity.pdbx_description
1 polymer ?
#
loop_
_entity_poly.entity_id
_entity_poly.type
_entity_poly.pdbx_seq_one_letter_code
_entity_poly.pdbx_strand_id
1 'polypeptide(L)'
;MLEEFGNVIAPGGAGVVIASQSGHGLGALTAEEDASLAMTPADELLGLPMVQPDQVRDSMYAYQLSKRANALRVMAEAVRWGKRGARVNTISPGIIFTPMAKDEMTGSGGESYRRMIELCPAGRGGTPDEVGTVGALLMGPDGGFITGSDFLMDGGLTAAYRFGELAP
;
A
#
# COMPACT_ATOMS: atom_id res chain seq x y z
N MET A 1 -2.83 -15.56 1.53
CA MET A 1 -3.76 -14.89 2.49
C MET A 1 -4.97 -14.30 1.78
N LEU A 2 -4.86 -13.31 0.86
CA LEU A 2 -6.03 -12.72 0.14
C LEU A 2 -6.88 -13.78 -0.56
N GLU A 3 -6.25 -14.71 -1.26
CA GLU A 3 -6.91 -15.82 -1.96
C GLU A 3 -7.67 -16.72 -0.97
N GLU A 4 -7.03 -17.09 0.14
CA GLU A 4 -7.65 -17.97 1.14
C GLU A 4 -8.83 -17.30 1.85
N PHE A 5 -8.65 -16.04 2.28
CA PHE A 5 -9.78 -15.29 2.84
C PHE A 5 -10.89 -15.08 1.82
N GLY A 6 -10.56 -14.82 0.54
CA GLY A 6 -11.53 -14.72 -0.53
C GLY A 6 -12.37 -15.98 -0.74
N ASN A 7 -11.83 -17.16 -0.40
CA ASN A 7 -12.55 -18.43 -0.51
C ASN A 7 -13.58 -18.63 0.63
N VAL A 8 -13.36 -18.00 1.80
CA VAL A 8 -14.18 -18.24 3.02
C VAL A 8 -14.94 -17.02 3.49
N ILE A 9 -14.67 -15.82 2.94
CA ILE A 9 -15.35 -14.59 3.33
C ILE A 9 -16.87 -14.73 3.19
N ALA A 10 -17.60 -14.29 4.20
CA ALA A 10 -19.06 -14.29 4.17
C ALA A 10 -19.61 -13.26 3.17
N PRO A 11 -20.80 -13.47 2.59
CA PRO A 11 -21.49 -12.43 1.83
C PRO A 11 -21.66 -11.14 2.65
N GLY A 12 -21.37 -10.00 2.04
CA GLY A 12 -21.34 -8.70 2.73
C GLY A 12 -20.08 -8.42 3.55
N GLY A 13 -19.17 -9.40 3.64
CA GLY A 13 -17.89 -9.23 4.34
C GLY A 13 -16.98 -8.20 3.67
N ALA A 14 -16.07 -7.63 4.44
CA ALA A 14 -15.10 -6.66 3.95
C ALA A 14 -13.71 -6.91 4.54
N GLY A 15 -12.68 -6.60 3.76
CA GLY A 15 -11.28 -6.70 4.17
C GLY A 15 -10.50 -5.45 3.79
N VAL A 16 -9.44 -5.19 4.55
CA VAL A 16 -8.47 -4.12 4.26
C VAL A 16 -7.06 -4.69 4.35
N VAL A 17 -6.25 -4.37 3.37
CA VAL A 17 -4.80 -4.66 3.34
C VAL A 17 -4.04 -3.38 3.61
N ILE A 18 -3.09 -3.40 4.53
CA ILE A 18 -2.19 -2.27 4.77
C ILE A 18 -0.97 -2.39 3.85
N ALA A 19 -0.90 -1.52 2.85
CA ALA A 19 0.25 -1.38 1.99
C ALA A 19 1.19 -0.27 2.51
N SER A 20 1.60 0.67 1.65
CA SER A 20 2.41 1.84 2.02
C SER A 20 2.42 2.86 0.88
N GLN A 21 2.53 4.12 1.21
CA GLN A 21 2.81 5.19 0.23
C GLN A 21 4.08 4.90 -0.58
N SER A 22 5.02 4.15 -0.02
CA SER A 22 6.26 3.76 -0.74
C SER A 22 5.99 3.00 -2.03
N GLY A 23 4.88 2.25 -2.13
CA GLY A 23 4.45 1.61 -3.38
C GLY A 23 4.13 2.61 -4.49
N HIS A 24 3.74 3.84 -4.14
CA HIS A 24 3.51 4.94 -5.10
C HIS A 24 4.79 5.64 -5.54
N GLY A 25 5.89 5.43 -4.79
CA GLY A 25 7.23 5.92 -5.13
C GLY A 25 7.98 5.01 -6.10
N LEU A 26 7.48 3.80 -6.35
CA LEU A 26 8.06 2.92 -7.37
C LEU A 26 7.90 3.57 -8.75
N GLY A 27 8.93 3.47 -9.58
CA GLY A 27 8.86 3.87 -10.98
C GLY A 27 7.73 3.14 -11.74
N ALA A 28 7.33 3.67 -12.88
CA ALA A 28 6.29 3.05 -13.67
C ALA A 28 6.70 1.63 -14.10
N LEU A 29 5.82 0.69 -13.84
CA LEU A 29 5.90 -0.67 -14.38
C LEU A 29 5.12 -0.72 -15.70
N THR A 30 5.45 -1.68 -16.55
CA THR A 30 4.66 -1.96 -17.73
C THR A 30 3.32 -2.60 -17.33
N ALA A 31 2.32 -2.52 -18.20
CA ALA A 31 1.03 -3.17 -17.95
C ALA A 31 1.16 -4.70 -17.75
N GLU A 32 2.14 -5.32 -18.40
CA GLU A 32 2.45 -6.75 -18.26
C GLU A 32 3.05 -7.06 -16.89
N GLU A 33 3.95 -6.22 -16.39
CA GLU A 33 4.53 -6.34 -15.04
C GLU A 33 3.48 -6.15 -13.96
N ASP A 34 2.64 -5.10 -14.08
CA ASP A 34 1.51 -4.87 -13.16
C ASP A 34 0.55 -6.08 -13.15
N ALA A 35 0.20 -6.63 -14.31
CA ALA A 35 -0.64 -7.81 -14.42
C ALA A 35 0.01 -9.06 -13.82
N SER A 36 1.31 -9.24 -14.03
CA SER A 36 2.06 -10.36 -13.43
C SER A 36 2.06 -10.29 -11.91
N LEU A 37 2.32 -9.13 -11.32
CA LEU A 37 2.26 -8.93 -9.86
C LEU A 37 0.84 -9.16 -9.31
N ALA A 38 -0.19 -8.74 -10.05
CA ALA A 38 -1.58 -8.85 -9.63
C ALA A 38 -2.10 -10.29 -9.64
N MET A 39 -1.75 -11.06 -10.68
CA MET A 39 -2.45 -12.31 -11.03
C MET A 39 -1.65 -13.57 -10.77
N THR A 40 -0.32 -13.51 -10.64
CA THR A 40 0.50 -14.69 -10.37
C THR A 40 0.14 -15.30 -9.02
N PRO A 41 -0.08 -16.63 -8.91
CA PRO A 41 -0.32 -17.29 -7.63
C PRO A 41 0.74 -16.94 -6.58
N ALA A 42 0.35 -16.89 -5.30
CA ALA A 42 1.23 -16.41 -4.24
C ALA A 42 2.52 -17.25 -4.08
N ASP A 43 2.46 -18.54 -4.32
CA ASP A 43 3.58 -19.48 -4.27
C ASP A 43 4.52 -19.38 -5.48
N GLU A 44 4.06 -18.79 -6.58
CA GLU A 44 4.83 -18.58 -7.80
C GLU A 44 5.44 -17.18 -7.91
N LEU A 45 5.03 -16.22 -7.05
CA LEU A 45 5.46 -14.83 -7.13
C LEU A 45 6.98 -14.63 -7.14
N LEU A 46 7.70 -15.43 -6.35
CA LEU A 46 9.17 -15.35 -6.29
C LEU A 46 9.85 -15.88 -7.58
N GLY A 47 9.10 -16.51 -8.47
CA GLY A 47 9.58 -16.93 -9.79
C GLY A 47 9.53 -15.82 -10.86
N LEU A 48 8.86 -14.70 -10.58
CA LEU A 48 8.77 -13.60 -11.55
C LEU A 48 10.15 -12.98 -11.85
N PRO A 49 10.45 -12.64 -13.11
CA PRO A 49 11.73 -12.05 -13.49
C PRO A 49 12.08 -10.80 -12.68
N MET A 50 11.13 -9.90 -12.47
CA MET A 50 11.32 -8.61 -11.79
C MET A 50 11.68 -8.71 -10.30
N VAL A 51 11.45 -9.87 -9.67
CA VAL A 51 11.77 -10.08 -8.24
C VAL A 51 13.03 -10.91 -8.04
N GLN A 52 13.75 -11.24 -9.11
CA GLN A 52 15.00 -11.98 -9.01
C GLN A 52 16.10 -11.12 -8.36
N PRO A 53 17.06 -11.72 -7.64
CA PRO A 53 18.10 -10.99 -6.91
C PRO A 53 18.93 -10.03 -7.76
N ASP A 54 19.12 -10.32 -9.05
CA ASP A 54 19.85 -9.48 -10.00
C ASP A 54 19.03 -8.28 -10.51
N GLN A 55 17.70 -8.32 -10.34
CA GLN A 55 16.78 -7.23 -10.70
C GLN A 55 16.43 -6.34 -9.49
N VAL A 56 16.47 -6.89 -8.30
CA VAL A 56 16.20 -6.16 -7.05
C VAL A 56 17.46 -5.45 -6.58
N ARG A 57 17.60 -4.18 -6.93
CA ARG A 57 18.81 -3.37 -6.73
C ARG A 57 19.12 -3.04 -5.25
N ASP A 58 18.10 -2.92 -4.39
CA ASP A 58 18.26 -2.59 -2.97
C ASP A 58 16.99 -2.92 -2.17
N SER A 59 17.08 -2.80 -0.85
CA SER A 59 15.97 -3.09 0.07
C SER A 59 14.79 -2.13 -0.07
N MET A 60 15.04 -0.86 -0.43
CA MET A 60 13.96 0.11 -0.64
C MET A 60 13.16 -0.23 -1.90
N TYR A 61 13.85 -0.59 -2.99
CA TYR A 61 13.18 -1.05 -4.20
C TYR A 61 12.35 -2.32 -3.94
N ALA A 62 12.91 -3.29 -3.21
CA ALA A 62 12.17 -4.49 -2.82
C ALA A 62 10.91 -4.16 -2.01
N TYR A 63 11.02 -3.22 -1.07
CA TYR A 63 9.90 -2.75 -0.26
C TYR A 63 8.84 -2.06 -1.13
N GLN A 64 9.25 -1.11 -1.97
CA GLN A 64 8.36 -0.41 -2.89
C GLN A 64 7.60 -1.39 -3.81
N LEU A 65 8.33 -2.35 -4.41
CA LEU A 65 7.76 -3.37 -5.27
C LEU A 65 6.74 -4.25 -4.52
N SER A 66 7.06 -4.68 -3.30
CA SER A 66 6.16 -5.48 -2.47
C SER A 66 4.87 -4.73 -2.13
N LYS A 67 4.96 -3.41 -1.83
CA LYS A 67 3.81 -2.58 -1.48
C LYS A 67 2.97 -2.22 -2.70
N ARG A 68 3.58 -2.01 -3.86
CA ARG A 68 2.89 -1.89 -5.14
C ARG A 68 2.11 -3.18 -5.47
N ALA A 69 2.76 -4.33 -5.33
CA ALA A 69 2.13 -5.63 -5.55
C ALA A 69 0.92 -5.86 -4.64
N ASN A 70 0.98 -5.44 -3.37
CA ASN A 70 -0.16 -5.54 -2.46
C ASN A 70 -1.40 -4.81 -3.00
N ALA A 71 -1.25 -3.58 -3.48
CA ALA A 71 -2.35 -2.79 -4.02
C ALA A 71 -2.92 -3.42 -5.31
N LEU A 72 -2.04 -3.87 -6.22
CA LEU A 72 -2.44 -4.54 -7.46
C LEU A 72 -3.18 -5.85 -7.19
N ARG A 73 -2.68 -6.68 -6.27
CA ARG A 73 -3.34 -7.94 -5.89
C ARG A 73 -4.71 -7.70 -5.25
N VAL A 74 -4.86 -6.67 -4.42
CA VAL A 74 -6.16 -6.29 -3.86
C VAL A 74 -7.13 -5.89 -4.97
N MET A 75 -6.68 -5.14 -5.97
CA MET A 75 -7.50 -4.76 -7.12
C MET A 75 -7.99 -6.01 -7.90
N ALA A 76 -7.10 -6.97 -8.18
CA ALA A 76 -7.45 -8.22 -8.84
C ALA A 76 -8.40 -9.09 -7.98
N GLU A 77 -8.10 -9.23 -6.69
CA GLU A 77 -8.90 -10.03 -5.77
C GLU A 77 -10.29 -9.42 -5.49
N ALA A 78 -10.45 -8.11 -5.60
CA ALA A 78 -11.76 -7.47 -5.44
C ALA A 78 -12.79 -8.01 -6.43
N VAL A 79 -12.36 -8.39 -7.65
CA VAL A 79 -13.22 -9.02 -8.65
C VAL A 79 -13.70 -10.40 -8.16
N ARG A 80 -12.83 -11.16 -7.53
CA ARG A 80 -13.14 -12.50 -7.00
C ARG A 80 -14.01 -12.40 -5.74
N TRP A 81 -13.65 -11.51 -4.81
CA TRP A 81 -14.42 -11.26 -3.60
C TRP A 81 -15.84 -10.76 -3.93
N GLY A 82 -15.97 -9.91 -4.96
CA GLY A 82 -17.24 -9.39 -5.43
C GLY A 82 -18.24 -10.48 -5.88
N LYS A 83 -17.75 -11.60 -6.44
CA LYS A 83 -18.60 -12.76 -6.79
C LYS A 83 -19.26 -13.41 -5.57
N ARG A 84 -18.71 -13.16 -4.37
CA ARG A 84 -19.27 -13.61 -3.09
C ARG A 84 -20.07 -12.50 -2.37
N GLY A 85 -20.23 -11.33 -3.01
CA GLY A 85 -20.86 -10.16 -2.40
C GLY A 85 -20.00 -9.51 -1.31
N ALA A 86 -18.68 -9.76 -1.32
CA ALA A 86 -17.73 -9.21 -0.36
C ALA A 86 -16.82 -8.14 -1.02
N ARG A 87 -16.15 -7.34 -0.20
CA ARG A 87 -15.30 -6.23 -0.64
C ARG A 87 -13.90 -6.32 -0.06
N VAL A 88 -12.89 -5.89 -0.80
CA VAL A 88 -11.52 -5.76 -0.30
C VAL A 88 -10.87 -4.50 -0.86
N ASN A 89 -10.18 -3.76 0.00
CA ASN A 89 -9.50 -2.52 -0.35
C ASN A 89 -8.10 -2.47 0.26
N THR A 90 -7.31 -1.51 -0.17
CA THR A 90 -5.98 -1.21 0.38
C THR A 90 -5.99 0.15 1.05
N ILE A 91 -5.26 0.29 2.14
CA ILE A 91 -4.81 1.57 2.66
C ILE A 91 -3.29 1.62 2.48
N SER A 92 -2.80 2.70 1.88
CA SER A 92 -1.38 3.00 1.69
C SER A 92 -0.98 4.19 2.60
N PRO A 93 -0.62 3.93 3.88
CA PRO A 93 -0.23 4.99 4.79
C PRO A 93 1.13 5.59 4.42
N GLY A 94 1.31 6.87 4.70
CA GLY A 94 2.61 7.53 4.78
C GLY A 94 3.29 7.29 6.12
N ILE A 95 3.94 8.34 6.64
CA ILE A 95 4.57 8.30 7.96
C ILE A 95 3.50 8.34 9.04
N ILE A 96 3.35 7.24 9.77
CA ILE A 96 2.40 7.11 10.89
C ILE A 96 3.19 7.01 12.20
N PHE A 97 2.88 7.87 13.18
CA PHE A 97 3.54 7.89 14.47
C PHE A 97 3.25 6.61 15.26
N THR A 98 4.17 5.68 15.17
CA THR A 98 4.19 4.38 15.85
C THR A 98 5.53 4.19 16.56
N PRO A 99 5.69 3.17 17.42
CA PRO A 99 7.02 2.82 17.94
C PRO A 99 8.07 2.63 16.84
N MET A 100 7.71 1.95 15.73
CA MET A 100 8.62 1.78 14.59
C MET A 100 9.05 3.13 13.99
N ALA A 101 8.11 4.05 13.73
CA ALA A 101 8.46 5.37 13.19
C ALA A 101 9.35 6.17 14.14
N LYS A 102 9.17 6.02 15.46
CA LYS A 102 10.04 6.64 16.47
C LYS A 102 11.48 6.11 16.36
N ASP A 103 11.64 4.80 16.18
CA ASP A 103 12.96 4.19 16.00
C ASP A 103 13.62 4.66 14.71
N GLU A 104 12.87 4.76 13.60
CA GLU A 104 13.37 5.29 12.34
C GLU A 104 13.77 6.77 12.44
N MET A 105 12.99 7.60 13.14
CA MET A 105 13.29 9.03 13.38
C MET A 105 14.53 9.26 14.25
N THR A 106 14.89 8.30 15.09
CA THR A 106 16.08 8.35 15.96
C THR A 106 17.29 7.63 15.35
N GLY A 107 17.09 6.81 14.34
CA GLY A 107 18.13 6.08 13.62
C GLY A 107 18.90 6.94 12.62
N SER A 108 19.76 6.30 11.85
CA SER A 108 20.63 6.94 10.83
C SER A 108 19.85 7.68 9.73
N GLY A 109 18.60 7.29 9.47
CA GLY A 109 17.67 7.94 8.52
C GLY A 109 16.84 9.08 9.10
N GLY A 110 17.01 9.41 10.39
CA GLY A 110 16.11 10.32 11.10
C GLY A 110 16.03 11.73 10.56
N GLU A 111 17.11 12.25 9.97
CA GLU A 111 17.10 13.57 9.32
C GLU A 111 16.21 13.57 8.06
N SER A 112 16.36 12.55 7.23
CA SER A 112 15.50 12.36 6.05
C SER A 112 14.02 12.23 6.44
N TYR A 113 13.73 11.49 7.49
CA TYR A 113 12.37 11.33 8.02
C TYR A 113 11.77 12.67 8.49
N ARG A 114 12.54 13.46 9.25
CA ARG A 114 12.10 14.80 9.69
C ARG A 114 11.86 15.73 8.50
N ARG A 115 12.76 15.74 7.52
CA ARG A 115 12.58 16.52 6.30
C ARG A 115 11.32 16.11 5.52
N MET A 116 11.04 14.81 5.41
CA MET A 116 9.79 14.34 4.79
C MET A 116 8.55 14.85 5.52
N ILE A 117 8.56 14.88 6.85
CA ILE A 117 7.45 15.40 7.65
C ILE A 117 7.29 16.92 7.47
N GLU A 118 8.38 17.67 7.47
CA GLU A 118 8.38 19.13 7.28
C GLU A 118 7.84 19.54 5.91
N LEU A 119 8.21 18.81 4.87
CA LEU A 119 7.80 19.11 3.49
C LEU A 119 6.49 18.41 3.07
N CYS A 120 5.95 17.57 3.94
CA CYS A 120 4.64 16.99 3.75
C CYS A 120 3.56 18.08 3.84
N PRO A 121 2.62 18.20 2.88
CA PRO A 121 1.56 19.21 2.93
C PRO A 121 0.75 19.25 4.24
N ALA A 122 0.57 18.13 4.90
CA ALA A 122 -0.08 18.07 6.22
C ALA A 122 0.79 18.65 7.35
N GLY A 123 2.10 18.83 7.15
CA GLY A 123 3.06 19.34 8.13
C GLY A 123 3.27 18.44 9.35
N ARG A 124 2.82 17.17 9.28
CA ARG A 124 2.95 16.19 10.38
C ARG A 124 2.84 14.75 9.86
N GLY A 125 3.27 13.82 10.66
CA GLY A 125 2.89 12.42 10.48
C GLY A 125 1.42 12.16 10.85
N GLY A 126 0.86 11.08 10.35
CA GLY A 126 -0.47 10.60 10.72
C GLY A 126 -0.44 9.80 12.01
N THR A 127 -1.62 9.43 12.49
CA THR A 127 -1.80 8.59 13.68
C THR A 127 -2.44 7.24 13.33
N PRO A 128 -2.25 6.20 14.15
CA PRO A 128 -2.95 4.92 13.98
C PRO A 128 -4.47 5.08 13.96
N ASP A 129 -5.03 5.99 14.76
CA ASP A 129 -6.46 6.25 14.81
C ASP A 129 -7.01 6.81 13.50
N GLU A 130 -6.24 7.67 12.81
CA GLU A 130 -6.62 8.18 11.48
C GLU A 130 -6.67 7.04 10.47
N VAL A 131 -5.72 6.12 10.50
CA VAL A 131 -5.76 4.91 9.65
C VAL A 131 -6.93 4.01 10.03
N GLY A 132 -7.17 3.83 11.33
CA GLY A 132 -8.31 3.07 11.85
C GLY A 132 -9.66 3.63 11.40
N THR A 133 -9.80 4.96 11.35
CA THR A 133 -11.03 5.64 10.88
C THR A 133 -11.32 5.31 9.42
N VAL A 134 -10.31 5.36 8.55
CA VAL A 134 -10.49 4.96 7.13
C VAL A 134 -10.75 3.47 7.01
N GLY A 135 -10.07 2.65 7.82
CA GLY A 135 -10.35 1.21 7.88
C GLY A 135 -11.80 0.92 8.25
N ALA A 136 -12.34 1.63 9.25
CA ALA A 136 -13.74 1.51 9.66
C ALA A 136 -14.72 1.91 8.55
N LEU A 137 -14.45 3.00 7.84
CA LEU A 137 -15.22 3.40 6.66
C LEU A 137 -15.22 2.30 5.59
N LEU A 138 -14.04 1.80 5.21
CA LEU A 138 -13.90 0.80 4.14
C LEU A 138 -14.55 -0.53 4.49
N MET A 139 -14.53 -0.93 5.76
CA MET A 139 -15.14 -2.17 6.22
C MET A 139 -16.61 -2.00 6.61
N GLY A 140 -17.03 -0.79 6.90
CA GLY A 140 -18.40 -0.46 7.33
C GLY A 140 -19.41 -0.35 6.18
N PRO A 141 -20.68 -0.08 6.52
CA PRO A 141 -21.77 0.06 5.54
C PRO A 141 -21.56 1.27 4.61
N ASP A 142 -20.96 2.35 5.10
CA ASP A 142 -20.73 3.58 4.34
C ASP A 142 -19.73 3.36 3.20
N GLY A 143 -18.84 2.37 3.32
CA GLY A 143 -17.94 1.92 2.27
C GLY A 143 -18.55 0.95 1.26
N GLY A 144 -19.88 0.78 1.23
CA GLY A 144 -20.56 -0.24 0.44
C GLY A 144 -20.30 -0.23 -1.07
N PHE A 145 -19.95 0.94 -1.62
CA PHE A 145 -19.61 1.08 -3.04
C PHE A 145 -18.09 1.20 -3.30
N ILE A 146 -17.26 0.92 -2.28
CA ILE A 146 -15.80 1.00 -2.36
C ILE A 146 -15.21 -0.41 -2.33
N THR A 147 -14.61 -0.86 -3.43
CA THR A 147 -13.88 -2.13 -3.52
C THR A 147 -12.80 -2.06 -4.58
N GLY A 148 -11.67 -2.76 -4.38
CA GLY A 148 -10.52 -2.73 -5.28
C GLY A 148 -9.76 -1.41 -5.29
N SER A 149 -10.03 -0.53 -4.33
CA SER A 149 -9.41 0.80 -4.25
C SER A 149 -8.19 0.78 -3.36
N ASP A 150 -7.22 1.66 -3.66
CA ASP A 150 -6.10 1.98 -2.79
C ASP A 150 -6.26 3.39 -2.22
N PHE A 151 -6.39 3.49 -0.90
CA PHE A 151 -6.50 4.75 -0.19
C PHE A 151 -5.13 5.23 0.25
N LEU A 152 -4.56 6.15 -0.52
CA LEU A 152 -3.31 6.83 -0.17
C LEU A 152 -3.56 7.81 0.97
N MET A 153 -3.05 7.49 2.16
CA MET A 153 -3.17 8.29 3.39
C MET A 153 -1.79 8.74 3.87
N ASP A 154 -1.18 9.68 3.18
CA ASP A 154 0.21 10.06 3.41
C ASP A 154 0.42 11.54 3.74
N GLY A 155 -0.65 12.27 4.03
CA GLY A 155 -0.60 13.71 4.30
C GLY A 155 -0.13 14.55 3.11
N GLY A 156 -0.13 13.98 1.89
CA GLY A 156 0.35 14.62 0.67
C GLY A 156 1.84 14.40 0.39
N LEU A 157 2.51 13.52 1.13
CA LEU A 157 3.94 13.23 0.95
C LEU A 157 4.27 12.77 -0.48
N THR A 158 3.45 11.89 -1.06
CA THR A 158 3.61 11.48 -2.47
C THR A 158 3.46 12.67 -3.44
N ALA A 159 2.54 13.60 -3.16
CA ALA A 159 2.40 14.81 -3.97
C ALA A 159 3.66 15.71 -3.86
N ALA A 160 4.24 15.83 -2.65
CA ALA A 160 5.48 16.58 -2.45
C ALA A 160 6.66 15.96 -3.21
N TYR A 161 6.74 14.63 -3.30
CA TYR A 161 7.73 13.93 -4.13
C TYR A 161 7.52 14.11 -5.63
N ARG A 162 6.29 14.30 -6.08
CA ARG A 162 6.02 14.46 -7.52
C ARG A 162 6.07 15.90 -8.01
N PHE A 163 5.66 16.85 -7.17
CA PHE A 163 5.39 18.22 -7.59
C PHE A 163 5.92 19.28 -6.61
N GLY A 164 6.51 18.89 -5.49
CA GLY A 164 7.00 19.79 -4.45
C GLY A 164 8.51 19.75 -4.29
N GLU A 165 8.99 20.24 -3.14
CA GLU A 165 10.42 20.36 -2.82
C GLU A 165 11.15 19.02 -2.59
N LEU A 166 10.42 17.90 -2.53
CA LEU A 166 10.98 16.54 -2.49
C LEU A 166 11.13 15.93 -3.90
N ALA A 167 10.69 16.61 -4.95
CA ALA A 167 10.89 16.15 -6.32
C ALA A 167 12.38 16.04 -6.67
N PRO A 168 12.83 15.00 -7.45
CA PRO A 168 14.22 14.81 -7.85
C PRO A 168 14.75 15.92 -8.75
#